data_5a323624589b06b1d91abe1840148e8b
#
_entry.id   5a323624589b06b1d91abe1840148e8b
#
_cell.length_a   1.000
_cell.length_b   1.000
_cell.length_c   1.000
_cell.angle_alpha   90.00
_cell.angle_beta   90.00
_cell.angle_gamma   90.00
#
_symmetry.space_group_name_H-M   'P 1'
#
loop_
_entity.id
_entity.type
_entity.pdbx_description
1 polymer ?
#
loop_
_entity_poly.entity_id
_entity_poly.type
_entity_poly.pdbx_seq_one_letter_code
_entity_poly.pdbx_strand_id
1 'polypeptide(L)'
;MKAWRICEEELKRLPDNNQVTFKYCDRFSHVFVFDGKYFNVADKQYDWVLLWGIDYFRHDIPVFTVASSENYQSWSKFFFHFRLINHHPKLLVCDDNTNLKMAARYNFPEVKIQTCFNHFKENIRRDLRVRSDDTYKKFMERIEDIFEEKLNDEVMNKKLFGVYRDYQSDPVCVSVLLNIEKHKEELLGYRGFPHAPVTTNLIEGMNSHLEKRLQSLCSFQDINHAKLWLNGYVLKRRFTKFTDCRTKFRCLKGKTGVELTKKKDAVLPVYF
;
A
#
# COMPACT_ATOMS: atom_id res chain seq x y z
N MET A 1 16.23 15.81 -26.79
CA MET A 1 17.46 15.27 -26.15
C MET A 1 18.11 16.20 -25.12
N LYS A 2 18.23 17.52 -25.32
CA LYS A 2 18.88 18.43 -24.33
C LYS A 2 18.13 18.54 -22.99
N ALA A 3 16.81 18.70 -23.00
CA ALA A 3 16.02 18.87 -21.76
C ALA A 3 16.09 17.64 -20.84
N TRP A 4 16.03 16.45 -21.41
CA TRP A 4 16.15 15.21 -20.63
C TRP A 4 17.53 15.07 -19.93
N ARG A 5 18.62 15.37 -20.65
CA ARG A 5 19.97 15.29 -20.06
C ARG A 5 20.15 16.26 -18.88
N ILE A 6 19.57 17.46 -18.96
CA ILE A 6 19.59 18.42 -17.86
C ILE A 6 18.81 17.86 -16.66
N CYS A 7 17.61 17.30 -16.88
CA CYS A 7 16.84 16.67 -15.80
C CYS A 7 17.58 15.48 -15.17
N GLU A 8 18.24 14.65 -15.97
CA GLU A 8 19.02 13.52 -15.48
C GLU A 8 20.20 13.97 -14.60
N GLU A 9 20.95 14.99 -15.00
CA GLU A 9 22.04 15.55 -14.21
C GLU A 9 21.55 16.11 -12.86
N GLU A 10 20.43 16.80 -12.83
CA GLU A 10 19.83 17.27 -11.58
C GLU A 10 19.33 16.12 -10.69
N LEU A 11 18.74 15.09 -11.28
CA LEU A 11 18.30 13.91 -10.53
C LEU A 11 19.49 13.13 -9.92
N LYS A 12 20.64 13.06 -10.60
CA LYS A 12 21.88 12.42 -10.08
C LYS A 12 22.44 13.13 -8.86
N ARG A 13 22.15 14.43 -8.68
CA ARG A 13 22.57 15.20 -7.49
C ARG A 13 21.71 14.94 -6.26
N LEU A 14 20.52 14.36 -6.44
CA LEU A 14 19.65 14.02 -5.32
C LEU A 14 20.19 12.80 -4.57
N PRO A 15 20.12 12.79 -3.23
CA PRO A 15 20.47 11.61 -2.46
C PRO A 15 19.45 10.48 -2.71
N ASP A 16 19.84 9.27 -2.37
CA ASP A 16 18.91 8.13 -2.33
C ASP A 16 17.85 8.32 -1.24
N ASN A 17 16.59 8.01 -1.54
CA ASN A 17 15.47 8.18 -0.60
C ASN A 17 15.66 7.39 0.70
N ASN A 18 16.17 6.16 0.63
CA ASN A 18 16.35 5.32 1.80
C ASN A 18 17.48 5.89 2.69
N GLN A 19 18.52 6.49 2.10
CA GLN A 19 19.57 7.21 2.83
C GLN A 19 19.02 8.47 3.51
N VAL A 20 18.16 9.25 2.84
CA VAL A 20 17.47 10.40 3.46
C VAL A 20 16.67 9.95 4.68
N THR A 21 15.92 8.86 4.55
CA THR A 21 15.16 8.30 5.65
C THR A 21 16.07 7.87 6.81
N PHE A 22 17.11 7.09 6.53
CA PHE A 22 18.06 6.63 7.54
C PHE A 22 18.70 7.79 8.29
N LYS A 23 19.08 8.84 7.59
CA LYS A 23 19.79 9.99 8.18
C LYS A 23 18.85 10.91 8.97
N TYR A 24 17.65 11.19 8.48
CA TYR A 24 16.84 12.29 8.98
C TYR A 24 15.53 11.89 9.66
N CYS A 25 15.03 10.64 9.48
CA CYS A 25 13.70 10.26 9.91
C CYS A 25 13.71 9.09 10.89
N ASP A 26 12.86 9.16 11.94
CA ASP A 26 12.64 8.08 12.91
C ASP A 26 11.22 8.10 13.51
N ARG A 27 10.45 9.18 13.31
CA ARG A 27 9.15 9.36 13.93
C ARG A 27 8.01 8.92 13.03
N PHE A 28 8.08 7.69 12.52
CA PHE A 28 6.98 7.10 11.78
C PHE A 28 5.86 6.63 12.72
N SER A 29 4.64 6.53 12.18
CA SER A 29 3.59 5.78 12.85
C SER A 29 3.88 4.27 12.74
N HIS A 30 3.09 3.46 13.41
CA HIS A 30 3.23 2.01 13.30
C HIS A 30 2.24 1.39 12.31
N VAL A 31 1.50 2.22 11.56
CA VAL A 31 0.48 1.80 10.59
C VAL A 31 0.90 2.19 9.19
N PHE A 32 1.12 1.21 8.34
CA PHE A 32 1.55 1.41 6.97
C PHE A 32 0.61 0.77 5.97
N VAL A 33 0.50 1.39 4.80
CA VAL A 33 -0.18 0.83 3.63
C VAL A 33 0.87 0.51 2.59
N PHE A 34 0.89 -0.73 2.08
CA PHE A 34 1.87 -1.22 1.12
C PHE A 34 1.19 -1.68 -0.16
N ASP A 35 1.89 -1.47 -1.28
CA ASP A 35 1.44 -1.93 -2.60
C ASP A 35 2.61 -2.00 -3.58
N GLY A 36 2.43 -2.76 -4.66
CA GLY A 36 3.33 -2.81 -5.81
C GLY A 36 2.75 -2.02 -6.98
N LYS A 37 3.56 -1.21 -7.66
CA LYS A 37 3.15 -0.51 -8.87
C LYS A 37 4.04 -0.89 -10.05
N TYR A 38 3.47 -1.57 -11.03
CA TYR A 38 4.15 -1.93 -12.28
C TYR A 38 4.36 -0.70 -13.17
N PHE A 39 5.48 -0.70 -13.89
CA PHE A 39 5.82 0.36 -14.84
C PHE A 39 6.63 -0.19 -16.02
N ASN A 40 6.59 0.53 -17.15
CA ASN A 40 7.22 0.08 -18.39
C ASN A 40 8.68 0.55 -18.48
N VAL A 41 9.54 -0.39 -18.88
CA VAL A 41 10.92 -0.13 -19.31
C VAL A 41 11.05 -0.64 -20.75
N ALA A 42 11.83 0.05 -21.58
CA ALA A 42 12.01 -0.34 -22.99
C ALA A 42 12.61 -1.74 -23.13
N ASP A 43 13.47 -2.13 -22.17
CA ASP A 43 13.86 -3.52 -21.97
C ASP A 43 12.68 -4.31 -21.40
N LYS A 44 11.99 -5.08 -22.24
CA LYS A 44 10.82 -5.88 -21.87
C LYS A 44 11.16 -7.21 -21.22
N GLN A 45 12.40 -7.42 -20.75
CA GLN A 45 12.82 -8.67 -20.14
C GLN A 45 12.07 -8.97 -18.83
N TYR A 46 11.62 -7.95 -18.12
CA TYR A 46 10.99 -8.09 -16.80
C TYR A 46 9.74 -7.19 -16.68
N ASP A 47 8.80 -7.64 -15.86
CA ASP A 47 7.65 -6.83 -15.40
C ASP A 47 8.09 -6.00 -14.18
N TRP A 48 8.81 -4.91 -14.44
CA TRP A 48 9.38 -4.06 -13.40
C TRP A 48 8.32 -3.48 -12.48
N VAL A 49 8.57 -3.57 -11.19
CA VAL A 49 7.65 -3.12 -10.15
C VAL A 49 8.33 -2.20 -9.13
N LEU A 50 7.67 -1.11 -8.78
CA LEU A 50 7.97 -0.27 -7.63
C LEU A 50 7.26 -0.87 -6.41
N LEU A 51 8.01 -1.39 -5.46
CA LEU A 51 7.50 -1.79 -4.15
C LEU A 51 7.67 -0.62 -3.19
N TRP A 52 6.60 -0.17 -2.61
CA TRP A 52 6.63 0.96 -1.70
C TRP A 52 5.60 0.86 -0.58
N GLY A 53 5.77 1.71 0.43
CA GLY A 53 4.84 1.81 1.54
C GLY A 53 4.72 3.25 2.01
N ILE A 54 3.54 3.61 2.47
CA ILE A 54 3.23 4.94 2.99
C ILE A 54 2.80 4.85 4.45
N ASP A 55 3.38 5.68 5.32
CA ASP A 55 2.88 5.90 6.67
C ASP A 55 1.48 6.49 6.61
N TYR A 56 0.50 5.76 7.14
CA TYR A 56 -0.90 6.13 7.02
C TYR A 56 -1.24 7.46 7.70
N PHE A 57 -0.63 7.76 8.84
CA PHE A 57 -0.96 8.98 9.60
C PHE A 57 -0.11 10.19 9.21
N ARG A 58 1.07 9.95 8.62
CA ARG A 58 2.04 11.02 8.29
C ARG A 58 2.20 11.23 6.79
N HIS A 59 1.62 10.36 5.98
CA HIS A 59 1.69 10.38 4.51
C HIS A 59 3.12 10.46 3.97
N ASP A 60 4.10 9.92 4.71
CA ASP A 60 5.50 9.85 4.29
C ASP A 60 5.86 8.47 3.72
N ILE A 61 6.82 8.44 2.80
CA ILE A 61 7.27 7.25 2.09
C ILE A 61 8.70 6.92 2.54
N PRO A 62 8.89 6.13 3.62
CA PRO A 62 10.22 5.93 4.18
C PRO A 62 11.16 5.17 3.26
N VAL A 63 10.66 4.15 2.60
CA VAL A 63 11.44 3.22 1.77
C VAL A 63 10.66 2.90 0.50
N PHE A 64 11.38 2.76 -0.59
CA PHE A 64 10.91 2.10 -1.79
C PHE A 64 12.01 1.20 -2.37
N THR A 65 11.62 0.25 -3.20
CA THR A 65 12.51 -0.66 -3.91
C THR A 65 11.97 -0.92 -5.31
N VAL A 66 12.86 -0.93 -6.30
CA VAL A 66 12.52 -1.36 -7.66
C VAL A 66 12.99 -2.79 -7.84
N ALA A 67 12.09 -3.66 -8.29
CA ALA A 67 12.34 -5.08 -8.48
C ALA A 67 11.90 -5.55 -9.88
N SER A 68 12.48 -6.66 -10.35
CA SER A 68 12.15 -7.29 -11.63
C SER A 68 10.86 -8.11 -11.60
N SER A 69 10.30 -8.32 -10.42
CA SER A 69 9.02 -9.01 -10.21
C SER A 69 8.52 -8.79 -8.80
N GLU A 70 7.21 -8.91 -8.61
CA GLU A 70 6.55 -8.84 -7.31
C GLU A 70 6.47 -10.25 -6.69
N ASN A 71 7.53 -10.67 -6.02
CA ASN A 71 7.63 -11.97 -5.37
C ASN A 71 8.09 -11.86 -3.91
N TYR A 72 8.13 -12.99 -3.20
CA TYR A 72 8.55 -13.06 -1.80
C TYR A 72 9.95 -12.47 -1.58
N GLN A 73 10.91 -12.76 -2.46
CA GLN A 73 12.30 -12.28 -2.31
C GLN A 73 12.38 -10.75 -2.45
N SER A 74 11.66 -10.19 -3.40
CA SER A 74 11.58 -8.75 -3.63
C SER A 74 10.96 -8.02 -2.44
N TRP A 75 9.86 -8.55 -1.88
CA TRP A 75 9.25 -8.02 -0.68
C TRP A 75 10.12 -8.21 0.56
N SER A 76 10.82 -9.34 0.71
CA SER A 76 11.77 -9.56 1.81
C SER A 76 12.91 -8.55 1.78
N LYS A 77 13.47 -8.26 0.59
CA LYS A 77 14.48 -7.22 0.41
C LYS A 77 13.95 -5.83 0.77
N PHE A 78 12.72 -5.53 0.35
CA PHE A 78 12.05 -4.28 0.69
C PHE A 78 11.88 -4.13 2.21
N PHE A 79 11.36 -5.12 2.91
CA PHE A 79 11.19 -5.08 4.37
C PHE A 79 12.51 -5.08 5.13
N PHE A 80 13.56 -5.68 4.57
CA PHE A 80 14.90 -5.56 5.14
C PHE A 80 15.36 -4.10 5.21
N HIS A 81 15.05 -3.26 4.21
CA HIS A 81 15.34 -1.82 4.26
C HIS A 81 14.58 -1.11 5.38
N PHE A 82 13.34 -1.53 5.72
CA PHE A 82 12.62 -1.04 6.90
C PHE A 82 13.36 -1.39 8.20
N ARG A 83 13.94 -2.58 8.29
CA ARG A 83 14.76 -2.96 9.45
C ARG A 83 16.02 -2.08 9.55
N LEU A 84 16.66 -1.76 8.43
CA LEU A 84 17.84 -0.90 8.41
C LEU A 84 17.55 0.52 8.92
N ILE A 85 16.37 1.05 8.71
CA ILE A 85 15.94 2.35 9.29
C ILE A 85 15.44 2.21 10.74
N ASN A 86 15.62 1.02 11.35
CA ASN A 86 15.19 0.70 12.70
C ASN A 86 13.70 0.98 12.96
N HIS A 87 12.85 0.71 11.97
CA HIS A 87 11.41 0.89 12.11
C HIS A 87 10.67 -0.43 11.93
N HIS A 88 9.75 -0.70 12.88
CA HIS A 88 8.97 -1.93 12.93
C HIS A 88 7.47 -1.60 12.81
N PRO A 89 6.87 -1.81 11.64
CA PRO A 89 5.42 -1.69 11.47
C PRO A 89 4.68 -2.63 12.43
N LYS A 90 3.63 -2.14 13.07
CA LYS A 90 2.73 -2.97 13.92
C LYS A 90 1.48 -3.39 13.18
N LEU A 91 1.02 -2.58 12.24
CA LEU A 91 -0.08 -2.90 11.34
C LEU A 91 0.33 -2.61 9.92
N LEU A 92 0.13 -3.59 9.07
CA LEU A 92 0.38 -3.54 7.65
C LEU A 92 -0.95 -3.71 6.92
N VAL A 93 -1.32 -2.74 6.09
CA VAL A 93 -2.53 -2.78 5.27
C VAL A 93 -2.12 -3.01 3.82
N CYS A 94 -2.63 -4.06 3.19
CA CYS A 94 -2.30 -4.42 1.81
C CYS A 94 -3.48 -5.11 1.12
N ASP A 95 -3.34 -5.38 -0.14
CA ASP A 95 -4.20 -6.31 -0.86
C ASP A 95 -3.97 -7.77 -0.41
N ASP A 96 -4.59 -8.73 -1.11
CA ASP A 96 -4.44 -10.15 -0.79
C ASP A 96 -3.17 -10.77 -1.42
N ASN A 97 -2.06 -10.06 -1.40
CA ASN A 97 -0.78 -10.52 -1.91
C ASN A 97 -0.06 -11.42 -0.90
N THR A 98 -0.07 -12.72 -1.16
CA THR A 98 0.56 -13.74 -0.30
C THR A 98 2.06 -13.51 -0.12
N ASN A 99 2.79 -13.12 -1.18
CA ASN A 99 4.24 -12.89 -1.12
C ASN A 99 4.59 -11.73 -0.19
N LEU A 100 3.83 -10.63 -0.27
CA LEU A 100 3.97 -9.49 0.61
C LEU A 100 3.72 -9.87 2.07
N LYS A 101 2.59 -10.56 2.33
CA LYS A 101 2.20 -10.99 3.68
C LYS A 101 3.23 -11.93 4.32
N MET A 102 3.72 -12.92 3.57
CA MET A 102 4.75 -13.85 4.03
C MET A 102 6.06 -13.13 4.34
N ALA A 103 6.51 -12.24 3.45
CA ALA A 103 7.73 -11.46 3.65
C ALA A 103 7.61 -10.51 4.85
N ALA A 104 6.43 -9.90 5.06
CA ALA A 104 6.16 -9.04 6.21
C ALA A 104 6.25 -9.82 7.53
N ARG A 105 5.59 -10.98 7.64
CA ARG A 105 5.65 -11.83 8.84
C ARG A 105 7.05 -12.35 9.13
N TYR A 106 7.80 -12.69 8.11
CA TYR A 106 9.20 -13.12 8.28
C TYR A 106 10.08 -12.01 8.86
N ASN A 107 9.94 -10.78 8.36
CA ASN A 107 10.75 -9.65 8.81
C ASN A 107 10.25 -9.02 10.12
N PHE A 108 8.95 -9.12 10.40
CA PHE A 108 8.27 -8.54 11.56
C PHE A 108 7.27 -9.58 12.13
N PRO A 109 7.72 -10.53 12.96
CA PRO A 109 6.87 -11.64 13.42
C PRO A 109 5.59 -11.20 14.17
N GLU A 110 5.61 -10.03 14.81
CA GLU A 110 4.48 -9.49 15.57
C GLU A 110 3.57 -8.57 14.72
N VAL A 111 3.86 -8.39 13.43
CA VAL A 111 3.07 -7.50 12.60
C VAL A 111 1.66 -8.06 12.38
N LYS A 112 0.66 -7.26 12.63
CA LYS A 112 -0.71 -7.56 12.21
C LYS A 112 -0.89 -7.17 10.75
N ILE A 113 -1.63 -7.99 10.03
CA ILE A 113 -1.98 -7.73 8.63
C ILE A 113 -3.45 -7.37 8.55
N GLN A 114 -3.77 -6.32 7.84
CA GLN A 114 -5.11 -5.94 7.43
C GLN A 114 -5.23 -6.11 5.93
N THR A 115 -5.98 -7.11 5.49
CA THR A 115 -6.33 -7.27 4.08
C THR A 115 -7.35 -6.20 3.67
N CYS A 116 -7.11 -5.54 2.55
CA CYS A 116 -7.98 -4.50 2.01
C CYS A 116 -9.40 -5.01 1.75
N PHE A 117 -10.39 -4.40 2.38
CA PHE A 117 -11.80 -4.78 2.20
C PHE A 117 -12.27 -4.62 0.75
N ASN A 118 -11.82 -3.57 0.07
CA ASN A 118 -12.22 -3.33 -1.33
C ASN A 118 -11.70 -4.43 -2.25
N HIS A 119 -10.42 -4.79 -2.15
CA HIS A 119 -9.82 -5.86 -2.95
C HIS A 119 -10.42 -7.22 -2.60
N PHE A 120 -10.64 -7.49 -1.33
CA PHE A 120 -11.25 -8.75 -0.90
C PHE A 120 -12.68 -8.90 -1.44
N LYS A 121 -13.52 -7.85 -1.33
CA LYS A 121 -14.86 -7.82 -1.93
C LYS A 121 -14.83 -7.98 -3.44
N GLU A 122 -13.88 -7.30 -4.12
CA GLU A 122 -13.77 -7.39 -5.57
C GLU A 122 -13.35 -8.78 -6.05
N ASN A 123 -12.50 -9.48 -5.30
CA ASN A 123 -12.18 -10.89 -5.57
C ASN A 123 -13.44 -11.76 -5.50
N ILE A 124 -14.25 -11.62 -4.44
CA ILE A 124 -15.53 -12.33 -4.32
C ILE A 124 -16.47 -12.00 -5.48
N ARG A 125 -16.62 -10.71 -5.85
CA ARG A 125 -17.46 -10.29 -6.99
C ARG A 125 -17.02 -10.94 -8.30
N ARG A 126 -15.72 -11.05 -8.52
CA ARG A 126 -15.13 -11.67 -9.70
C ARG A 126 -15.40 -13.18 -9.71
N ASP A 127 -15.19 -13.85 -8.59
CA ASP A 127 -15.39 -15.29 -8.45
C ASP A 127 -16.86 -15.67 -8.64
N LEU A 128 -17.79 -14.85 -8.14
CA LEU A 128 -19.24 -15.00 -8.31
C LEU A 128 -19.76 -14.47 -9.66
N ARG A 129 -18.91 -13.83 -10.48
CA ARG A 129 -19.27 -13.21 -11.78
C ARG A 129 -20.44 -12.21 -11.69
N VAL A 130 -20.62 -11.52 -10.57
CA VAL A 130 -21.77 -10.64 -10.29
C VAL A 130 -21.94 -9.50 -11.32
N ARG A 131 -20.89 -9.15 -12.07
CA ARG A 131 -20.96 -8.12 -13.13
C ARG A 131 -21.66 -8.58 -14.39
N SER A 132 -21.73 -9.88 -14.64
CA SER A 132 -22.30 -10.49 -15.84
C SER A 132 -23.48 -11.42 -15.56
N ASP A 133 -23.69 -11.79 -14.30
CA ASP A 133 -24.71 -12.73 -13.87
C ASP A 133 -25.33 -12.26 -12.54
N ASP A 134 -26.66 -12.10 -12.51
CA ASP A 134 -27.40 -11.63 -11.34
C ASP A 134 -27.67 -12.73 -10.29
N THR A 135 -27.31 -14.00 -10.57
CA THR A 135 -27.62 -15.16 -9.71
C THR A 135 -27.19 -14.93 -8.25
N TYR A 136 -25.98 -14.39 -8.04
CA TYR A 136 -25.42 -14.16 -6.70
C TYR A 136 -25.47 -12.71 -6.23
N LYS A 137 -26.18 -11.83 -6.92
CA LYS A 137 -26.23 -10.40 -6.59
C LYS A 137 -26.72 -10.13 -5.17
N LYS A 138 -27.86 -10.75 -4.79
CA LYS A 138 -28.41 -10.61 -3.42
C LYS A 138 -27.49 -11.17 -2.35
N PHE A 139 -26.80 -12.28 -2.63
CA PHE A 139 -25.80 -12.82 -1.73
C PHE A 139 -24.62 -11.85 -1.57
N MET A 140 -24.12 -11.29 -2.69
CA MET A 140 -23.03 -10.32 -2.65
C MET A 140 -23.39 -9.05 -1.87
N GLU A 141 -24.62 -8.53 -2.01
CA GLU A 141 -25.12 -7.40 -1.21
C GLU A 141 -25.02 -7.70 0.29
N ARG A 142 -25.41 -8.91 0.72
CA ARG A 142 -25.29 -9.35 2.12
C ARG A 142 -23.82 -9.45 2.59
N ILE A 143 -22.92 -9.88 1.70
CA ILE A 143 -21.47 -9.88 2.00
C ILE A 143 -20.95 -8.44 2.12
N GLU A 144 -21.38 -7.54 1.24
CA GLU A 144 -20.95 -6.13 1.29
C GLU A 144 -21.34 -5.45 2.60
N ASP A 145 -22.54 -5.71 3.12
CA ASP A 145 -23.02 -5.20 4.42
C ASP A 145 -22.11 -5.59 5.61
N ILE A 146 -21.40 -6.73 5.49
CA ILE A 146 -20.43 -7.15 6.52
C ILE A 146 -19.21 -6.24 6.52
N PHE A 147 -18.82 -5.68 5.36
CA PHE A 147 -17.62 -4.88 5.16
C PHE A 147 -17.87 -3.38 5.04
N GLU A 148 -19.08 -2.89 5.34
CA GLU A 148 -19.37 -1.45 5.30
C GLU A 148 -18.67 -0.67 6.41
N GLU A 149 -18.55 -1.29 7.59
CA GLU A 149 -17.97 -0.67 8.78
C GLU A 149 -16.99 -1.59 9.50
N LYS A 150 -16.26 -1.04 10.46
CA LYS A 150 -15.39 -1.81 11.33
C LYS A 150 -16.22 -2.56 12.36
N LEU A 151 -16.21 -3.86 12.27
CA LEU A 151 -16.95 -4.75 13.19
C LEU A 151 -16.00 -5.34 14.25
N ASN A 152 -16.56 -5.71 15.39
CA ASN A 152 -15.91 -6.64 16.31
C ASN A 152 -16.23 -8.10 15.90
N ASP A 153 -15.54 -9.06 16.52
CA ASP A 153 -15.68 -10.49 16.20
C ASP A 153 -17.10 -11.00 16.37
N GLU A 154 -17.76 -10.59 17.44
CA GLU A 154 -19.09 -11.06 17.77
C GLU A 154 -20.12 -10.62 16.73
N VAL A 155 -20.08 -9.33 16.36
CA VAL A 155 -20.98 -8.77 15.34
C VAL A 155 -20.70 -9.37 13.97
N MET A 156 -19.41 -9.54 13.61
CA MET A 156 -19.06 -10.18 12.34
C MET A 156 -19.53 -11.63 12.28
N ASN A 157 -19.33 -12.41 13.37
CA ASN A 157 -19.80 -13.78 13.46
C ASN A 157 -21.32 -13.88 13.34
N LYS A 158 -22.05 -12.99 14.01
CA LYS A 158 -23.52 -12.94 13.94
C LYS A 158 -24.00 -12.65 12.52
N LYS A 159 -23.38 -11.67 11.84
CA LYS A 159 -23.71 -11.36 10.44
C LYS A 159 -23.40 -12.55 9.52
N LEU A 160 -22.20 -13.15 9.63
CA LEU A 160 -21.80 -14.32 8.84
C LEU A 160 -22.73 -15.52 9.06
N PHE A 161 -23.08 -15.80 10.31
CA PHE A 161 -24.01 -16.89 10.63
C PHE A 161 -25.40 -16.64 10.03
N GLY A 162 -25.89 -15.39 10.05
CA GLY A 162 -27.14 -15.02 9.40
C GLY A 162 -27.12 -15.29 7.90
N VAL A 163 -26.02 -14.92 7.22
CA VAL A 163 -25.86 -15.20 5.78
C VAL A 163 -25.74 -16.70 5.52
N TYR A 164 -24.96 -17.43 6.35
CA TYR A 164 -24.84 -18.88 6.22
C TYR A 164 -26.20 -19.58 6.32
N ARG A 165 -27.00 -19.24 7.31
CA ARG A 165 -28.33 -19.84 7.48
C ARG A 165 -29.24 -19.66 6.25
N ASP A 166 -29.15 -18.48 5.60
CA ASP A 166 -30.00 -18.17 4.45
C ASP A 166 -29.48 -18.84 3.15
N TYR A 167 -28.18 -19.18 3.06
CA TYR A 167 -27.54 -19.70 1.84
C TYR A 167 -26.82 -21.05 2.01
N GLN A 168 -27.02 -21.77 3.11
CA GLN A 168 -26.33 -23.03 3.43
C GLN A 168 -26.53 -24.17 2.42
N SER A 169 -27.60 -24.11 1.63
CA SER A 169 -27.91 -25.11 0.58
C SER A 169 -27.11 -24.87 -0.72
N ASP A 170 -26.50 -23.71 -0.87
CA ASP A 170 -25.71 -23.37 -2.06
C ASP A 170 -24.21 -23.55 -1.78
N PRO A 171 -23.54 -24.54 -2.41
CA PRO A 171 -22.13 -24.83 -2.15
C PRO A 171 -21.20 -23.68 -2.56
N VAL A 172 -21.58 -22.84 -3.54
CA VAL A 172 -20.79 -21.68 -3.98
C VAL A 172 -20.81 -20.61 -2.88
N CYS A 173 -21.99 -20.30 -2.35
CA CYS A 173 -22.14 -19.35 -1.24
C CYS A 173 -21.38 -19.84 0.02
N VAL A 174 -21.49 -21.12 0.35
CA VAL A 174 -20.77 -21.73 1.48
C VAL A 174 -19.26 -21.62 1.29
N SER A 175 -18.74 -21.86 0.07
CA SER A 175 -17.31 -21.71 -0.22
C SER A 175 -16.80 -20.28 0.02
N VAL A 176 -17.59 -19.26 -0.37
CA VAL A 176 -17.25 -17.85 -0.10
C VAL A 176 -17.23 -17.58 1.40
N LEU A 177 -18.20 -18.06 2.17
CA LEU A 177 -18.24 -17.87 3.62
C LEU A 177 -17.07 -18.54 4.33
N LEU A 178 -16.67 -19.74 3.90
CA LEU A 178 -15.47 -20.42 4.38
C LEU A 178 -14.19 -19.65 4.04
N ASN A 179 -14.11 -19.03 2.86
CA ASN A 179 -13.00 -18.16 2.50
C ASN A 179 -12.92 -16.92 3.39
N ILE A 180 -14.04 -16.29 3.71
CA ILE A 180 -14.10 -15.17 4.66
C ILE A 180 -13.61 -15.61 6.04
N GLU A 181 -14.09 -16.75 6.55
CA GLU A 181 -13.69 -17.27 7.87
C GLU A 181 -12.18 -17.58 7.90
N LYS A 182 -11.64 -18.17 6.84
CA LYS A 182 -10.20 -18.43 6.69
C LYS A 182 -9.35 -17.16 6.78
N HIS A 183 -9.82 -16.06 6.20
CA HIS A 183 -9.10 -14.78 6.17
C HIS A 183 -9.50 -13.82 7.30
N LYS A 184 -10.37 -14.24 8.20
CA LYS A 184 -10.98 -13.39 9.22
C LYS A 184 -9.97 -12.66 10.10
N GLU A 185 -8.90 -13.31 10.52
CA GLU A 185 -7.86 -12.68 11.32
C GLU A 185 -7.24 -11.49 10.60
N GLU A 186 -6.96 -11.62 9.30
CA GLU A 186 -6.42 -10.56 8.47
C GLU A 186 -7.47 -9.50 8.08
N LEU A 187 -8.74 -9.87 7.97
CA LEU A 187 -9.84 -8.94 7.74
C LEU A 187 -10.14 -8.09 8.98
N LEU A 188 -9.80 -8.57 10.15
CA LEU A 188 -9.96 -7.88 11.43
C LEU A 188 -8.62 -7.38 12.01
N GLY A 189 -7.58 -7.30 11.20
CA GLY A 189 -6.23 -6.87 11.62
C GLY A 189 -6.18 -5.46 12.23
N TYR A 190 -7.11 -4.58 11.85
CA TYR A 190 -7.24 -3.22 12.40
C TYR A 190 -7.57 -3.17 13.90
N ARG A 191 -7.97 -4.31 14.52
CA ARG A 191 -8.29 -4.37 15.94
C ARG A 191 -7.09 -3.99 16.80
N GLY A 192 -7.33 -3.08 17.76
CA GLY A 192 -6.27 -2.51 18.59
C GLY A 192 -5.54 -1.33 17.95
N PHE A 193 -5.92 -0.93 16.74
CA PHE A 193 -5.39 0.24 16.05
C PHE A 193 -6.52 1.24 15.75
N PRO A 194 -6.87 2.13 16.68
CA PRO A 194 -7.91 3.12 16.45
C PRO A 194 -7.54 3.99 15.24
N HIS A 195 -8.53 4.25 14.40
CA HIS A 195 -8.39 5.05 13.18
C HIS A 195 -7.52 4.46 12.06
N ALA A 196 -6.98 3.25 12.20
CA ALA A 196 -6.30 2.57 11.08
C ALA A 196 -7.26 2.34 9.90
N PRO A 197 -6.77 2.36 8.65
CA PRO A 197 -7.62 2.07 7.50
C PRO A 197 -7.93 0.57 7.39
N VAL A 198 -9.03 0.25 6.74
CA VAL A 198 -9.38 -1.11 6.30
C VAL A 198 -9.24 -1.28 4.78
N THR A 199 -8.76 -0.25 4.10
CA THR A 199 -8.58 -0.21 2.65
C THR A 199 -7.22 0.38 2.28
N THR A 200 -6.76 0.07 1.09
CA THR A 200 -5.52 0.58 0.47
C THR A 200 -5.71 1.90 -0.26
N ASN A 201 -6.85 2.57 -0.16
CA ASN A 201 -7.19 3.78 -0.92
C ASN A 201 -6.11 4.87 -0.89
N LEU A 202 -5.35 4.99 0.21
CA LEU A 202 -4.28 5.99 0.31
C LEU A 202 -3.17 5.72 -0.71
N ILE A 203 -2.68 4.48 -0.78
CA ILE A 203 -1.60 4.13 -1.70
C ILE A 203 -2.12 4.00 -3.14
N GLU A 204 -3.38 3.59 -3.33
CA GLU A 204 -4.03 3.58 -4.65
C GLU A 204 -4.13 5.00 -5.24
N GLY A 205 -4.47 5.99 -4.41
CA GLY A 205 -4.42 7.40 -4.80
C GLY A 205 -3.01 7.84 -5.23
N MET A 206 -1.98 7.36 -4.52
CA MET A 206 -0.58 7.60 -4.87
C MET A 206 -0.20 6.88 -6.19
N ASN A 207 -0.62 5.63 -6.36
CA ASN A 207 -0.43 4.87 -7.59
C ASN A 207 -1.08 5.56 -8.79
N SER A 208 -2.30 6.07 -8.65
CA SER A 208 -2.99 6.84 -9.68
C SER A 208 -2.26 8.13 -10.04
N HIS A 209 -1.70 8.82 -9.05
CA HIS A 209 -0.91 10.03 -9.30
C HIS A 209 0.41 9.71 -10.02
N LEU A 210 1.09 8.64 -9.62
CA LEU A 210 2.30 8.14 -10.29
C LEU A 210 1.99 7.71 -11.72
N GLU A 211 0.91 6.94 -11.92
CA GLU A 211 0.47 6.48 -13.24
C GLU A 211 0.32 7.61 -14.25
N LYS A 212 -0.35 8.70 -13.88
CA LYS A 212 -0.50 9.88 -14.72
C LYS A 212 0.85 10.49 -15.16
N ARG A 213 1.88 10.38 -14.34
CA ARG A 213 3.23 10.82 -14.68
C ARG A 213 3.96 9.82 -15.56
N LEU A 214 3.80 8.52 -15.30
CA LEU A 214 4.38 7.47 -16.12
C LEU A 214 3.79 7.45 -17.52
N GLN A 215 2.48 7.66 -17.68
CA GLN A 215 1.82 7.75 -18.99
C GLN A 215 2.41 8.85 -19.87
N SER A 216 2.82 9.98 -19.29
CA SER A 216 3.47 11.06 -20.05
C SER A 216 4.90 10.73 -20.50
N LEU A 217 5.53 9.71 -19.88
CA LEU A 217 6.88 9.25 -20.21
C LEU A 217 6.89 8.12 -21.25
N CYS A 218 5.74 7.48 -21.48
CA CYS A 218 5.56 6.27 -22.29
C CYS A 218 6.32 5.06 -21.71
N SER A 219 7.65 5.09 -21.67
CA SER A 219 8.50 4.07 -21.02
C SER A 219 9.85 4.66 -20.63
N PHE A 220 10.52 4.00 -19.69
CA PHE A 220 11.92 4.32 -19.36
C PHE A 220 12.87 3.64 -20.35
N GLN A 221 14.01 4.27 -20.66
CA GLN A 221 15.00 3.71 -21.57
C GLN A 221 15.64 2.44 -21.02
N ASP A 222 15.99 2.47 -19.73
CA ASP A 222 16.54 1.37 -18.98
C ASP A 222 16.16 1.47 -17.51
N ILE A 223 16.53 0.45 -16.74
CA ILE A 223 16.18 0.35 -15.32
C ILE A 223 16.89 1.38 -14.45
N ASN A 224 18.10 1.82 -14.80
CA ASN A 224 18.83 2.82 -14.02
C ASN A 224 18.17 4.19 -14.18
N HIS A 225 17.73 4.51 -15.40
CA HIS A 225 16.91 5.67 -15.68
C HIS A 225 15.60 5.65 -14.86
N ALA A 226 14.90 4.51 -14.83
CA ALA A 226 13.70 4.35 -14.03
C ALA A 226 13.96 4.58 -12.53
N LYS A 227 15.00 3.95 -11.98
CA LYS A 227 15.37 4.11 -10.56
C LYS A 227 15.68 5.56 -10.20
N LEU A 228 16.44 6.24 -11.05
CA LEU A 228 16.81 7.64 -10.85
C LEU A 228 15.57 8.55 -10.84
N TRP A 229 14.68 8.36 -11.81
CA TRP A 229 13.47 9.15 -11.92
C TRP A 229 12.49 8.89 -10.75
N LEU A 230 12.30 7.61 -10.39
CA LEU A 230 11.43 7.21 -9.27
C LEU A 230 11.97 7.76 -7.94
N ASN A 231 13.30 7.76 -7.75
CA ASN A 231 13.92 8.38 -6.58
C ASN A 231 13.60 9.87 -6.51
N GLY A 232 13.78 10.61 -7.61
CA GLY A 232 13.42 12.03 -7.68
C GLY A 232 11.93 12.27 -7.43
N TYR A 233 11.04 11.44 -8.00
CA TYR A 233 9.60 11.51 -7.77
C TYR A 233 9.24 11.32 -6.30
N VAL A 234 9.76 10.28 -5.65
CA VAL A 234 9.49 9.99 -4.23
C VAL A 234 10.02 11.11 -3.35
N LEU A 235 11.26 11.55 -3.54
CA LEU A 235 11.82 12.67 -2.78
C LEU A 235 11.00 13.94 -2.95
N LYS A 236 10.67 14.31 -4.19
CA LYS A 236 9.82 15.49 -4.44
C LYS A 236 8.49 15.37 -3.70
N ARG A 237 7.85 14.21 -3.73
CA ARG A 237 6.59 13.97 -3.01
C ARG A 237 6.75 14.16 -1.49
N ARG A 238 7.82 13.63 -0.91
CA ARG A 238 8.12 13.71 0.53
C ARG A 238 8.41 15.13 1.01
N PHE A 239 9.05 15.96 0.16
CA PHE A 239 9.40 17.35 0.47
C PHE A 239 8.37 18.38 -0.01
N THR A 240 7.30 17.96 -0.68
CA THR A 240 6.20 18.86 -1.10
C THR A 240 5.17 18.97 0.01
N LYS A 241 4.77 20.21 0.31
CA LYS A 241 3.71 20.50 1.32
C LYS A 241 2.36 19.95 0.88
N PHE A 242 1.65 19.37 1.82
CA PHE A 242 0.28 18.91 1.58
C PHE A 242 -0.67 20.11 1.47
N THR A 243 -1.47 20.19 0.42
CA THR A 243 -2.40 21.28 0.14
C THR A 243 -3.85 20.91 0.40
N ASP A 244 -4.28 19.72 -0.04
CA ASP A 244 -5.68 19.29 -0.09
C ASP A 244 -6.04 18.24 0.96
N CYS A 245 -5.57 18.47 2.20
CA CYS A 245 -5.89 17.57 3.30
C CYS A 245 -7.31 17.81 3.81
N ARG A 246 -8.17 16.78 3.71
CA ARG A 246 -9.57 16.82 4.13
C ARG A 246 -9.79 16.02 5.41
N THR A 247 -10.89 16.29 6.11
CA THR A 247 -11.36 15.53 7.27
C THR A 247 -10.27 15.24 8.30
N LYS A 248 -10.03 13.99 8.63
CA LYS A 248 -9.06 13.52 9.63
C LYS A 248 -7.59 13.88 9.34
N PHE A 249 -7.24 14.19 8.09
CA PHE A 249 -5.89 14.57 7.69
C PHE A 249 -5.66 16.09 7.60
N ARG A 250 -6.63 16.91 8.02
CA ARG A 250 -6.52 18.38 7.98
C ARG A 250 -5.29 18.91 8.72
N CYS A 251 -4.84 18.20 9.78
CA CYS A 251 -3.65 18.55 10.56
C CYS A 251 -2.32 18.42 9.78
N LEU A 252 -2.33 17.74 8.62
CA LEU A 252 -1.15 17.61 7.74
C LEU A 252 -0.99 18.81 6.81
N LYS A 253 -2.05 19.61 6.60
CA LYS A 253 -2.03 20.73 5.65
C LYS A 253 -0.87 21.69 5.95
N GLY A 254 -0.13 22.06 4.91
CA GLY A 254 1.02 22.97 4.98
C GLY A 254 2.33 22.32 5.44
N LYS A 255 2.32 21.06 5.87
CA LYS A 255 3.49 20.27 6.27
C LYS A 255 3.94 19.37 5.13
N THR A 256 5.18 18.88 5.20
CA THR A 256 5.69 17.84 4.29
C THR A 256 5.75 16.48 5.02
N GLY A 257 5.77 15.38 4.25
CA GLY A 257 5.90 14.05 4.84
C GLY A 257 7.16 13.91 5.70
N VAL A 258 8.29 14.39 5.18
CA VAL A 258 9.58 14.32 5.87
C VAL A 258 9.63 15.19 7.15
N GLU A 259 8.95 16.36 7.19
CA GLU A 259 8.83 17.16 8.43
C GLU A 259 8.07 16.43 9.53
N LEU A 260 7.08 15.64 9.16
CA LEU A 260 6.27 14.89 10.13
C LEU A 260 7.01 13.68 10.71
N THR A 261 7.98 13.15 9.97
CA THR A 261 8.73 11.94 10.35
C THR A 261 10.17 12.22 10.79
N LYS A 262 10.65 13.46 10.65
CA LYS A 262 12.03 13.81 10.99
C LYS A 262 12.38 13.57 12.45
N LYS A 263 13.63 13.21 12.71
CA LYS A 263 14.24 13.15 14.04
C LYS A 263 14.10 14.51 14.74
N LYS A 264 14.01 14.50 16.06
CA LYS A 264 13.73 15.71 16.86
C LYS A 264 14.68 16.89 16.51
N ASP A 265 15.96 16.60 16.39
CA ASP A 265 17.00 17.63 16.20
C ASP A 265 17.54 17.68 14.77
N ALA A 266 16.90 16.95 13.83
CA ALA A 266 17.35 16.93 12.44
C ALA A 266 17.03 18.25 11.73
N VAL A 267 18.04 18.83 11.09
CA VAL A 267 17.87 19.93 10.11
C VAL A 267 17.70 19.29 8.74
N LEU A 268 16.54 19.51 8.13
CA LEU A 268 16.26 18.96 6.81
C LEU A 268 16.95 19.78 5.72
N PRO A 269 17.57 19.14 4.74
CA PRO A 269 18.09 19.83 3.57
C PRO A 269 16.98 20.38 2.68
N VAL A 270 17.29 21.37 1.88
CA VAL A 270 16.41 21.92 0.85
C VAL A 270 16.85 21.33 -0.48
N TYR A 271 16.01 20.52 -1.11
CA TYR A 271 16.29 19.89 -2.40
C TYR A 271 15.45 20.48 -3.54
N PHE A 272 14.29 21.07 -3.23
CA PHE A 272 13.31 21.56 -4.21
C PHE A 272 12.80 22.95 -3.86
#